data_e60ca86d087ff3d6bb1c9f69f2d3c1bd
#
_entry.id   e60ca86d087ff3d6bb1c9f69f2d3c1bd
#
_cell.length_a   1.000
_cell.length_b   1.000
_cell.length_c   1.000
_cell.angle_alpha   90.00
_cell.angle_beta   90.00
_cell.angle_gamma   90.00
#
_symmetry.space_group_name_H-M   'P 1'
#
loop_
_entity.id
_entity.type
_entity.pdbx_description
1 polymer ?
#
loop_
_entity_poly.entity_id
_entity_poly.type
_entity_poly.pdbx_seq_one_letter_code
_entity_poly.pdbx_strand_id
1 'polypeptide(L)'
;EDFGSLLPNRIDLDDIISGNENVEGYKAARNFLSIAQLDYSFFQQPSSRILKQKIENLNYTLTTNFQDFWQQSIGRNNKIHIQFELDHYNASFGDKAGKPYLEFWIKDDGERLYPKQRSRGVRWFLSFYMELKASANINKRMVLLIDEPGVSLHARAQEDVLKVFEDIKDKIQVIY
;
A
#
# COMPACT_ATOMS: atom_id res chain seq x y z
N GLU A 1 -15.17 -11.90 0.96
CA GLU A 1 -13.75 -12.12 1.24
C GLU A 1 -13.23 -10.91 1.99
N ASP A 2 -12.69 -11.20 3.12
CA ASP A 2 -11.88 -10.23 3.81
C ASP A 2 -10.80 -9.78 2.83
N PHE A 3 -10.67 -8.48 2.55
CA PHE A 3 -9.48 -7.94 1.89
C PHE A 3 -8.32 -8.15 2.89
N GLY A 4 -8.05 -9.42 3.17
CA GLY A 4 -7.20 -9.89 4.26
C GLY A 4 -5.72 -9.63 4.04
N SER A 5 -5.40 -8.96 2.93
CA SER A 5 -4.04 -8.54 2.64
C SER A 5 -3.84 -7.11 3.09
N LEU A 6 -3.97 -6.86 4.38
CA LEU A 6 -3.64 -5.57 4.95
C LEU A 6 -2.14 -5.28 4.78
N LEU A 7 -1.83 -4.02 4.47
CA LEU A 7 -0.45 -3.57 4.47
C LEU A 7 0.18 -3.84 5.85
N PRO A 8 1.30 -4.58 5.91
CA PRO A 8 1.91 -4.92 7.18
C PRO A 8 2.59 -3.69 7.79
N ASN A 9 2.87 -3.73 9.08
CA ASN A 9 3.72 -2.69 9.67
C ASN A 9 5.15 -2.80 9.13
N ARG A 10 5.60 -4.05 8.96
CA ARG A 10 6.96 -4.36 8.51
C ARG A 10 6.96 -5.71 7.80
N ILE A 11 7.82 -5.86 6.78
CA ILE A 11 8.04 -7.12 6.07
C ILE A 11 9.50 -7.25 5.64
N ASP A 12 10.08 -8.42 5.83
CA ASP A 12 11.45 -8.69 5.43
C ASP A 12 11.58 -8.65 3.90
N LEU A 13 12.61 -8.02 3.40
CA LEU A 13 12.82 -7.92 1.96
C LEU A 13 13.07 -9.30 1.33
N ASP A 14 13.73 -10.20 2.07
CA ASP A 14 13.97 -11.58 1.64
C ASP A 14 12.68 -12.37 1.43
N ASP A 15 11.65 -12.15 2.27
CA ASP A 15 10.35 -12.80 2.13
C ASP A 15 9.63 -12.33 0.86
N ILE A 16 9.74 -11.04 0.54
CA ILE A 16 9.16 -10.50 -0.69
C ILE A 16 9.88 -11.07 -1.93
N ILE A 17 11.21 -11.10 -1.92
CA ILE A 17 12.05 -11.57 -3.03
C ILE A 17 11.84 -13.07 -3.27
N SER A 18 11.74 -13.87 -2.21
CA SER A 18 11.54 -15.32 -2.31
C SER A 18 10.11 -15.71 -2.70
N GLY A 19 9.17 -14.77 -2.70
CA GLY A 19 7.75 -15.05 -2.99
C GLY A 19 7.05 -15.82 -1.86
N ASN A 20 7.40 -15.56 -0.60
CA ASN A 20 6.86 -16.26 0.55
C ASN A 20 5.43 -15.79 0.86
N GLU A 21 4.44 -16.38 0.18
CA GLU A 21 3.02 -16.02 0.31
C GLU A 21 2.43 -16.33 1.69
N ASN A 22 3.11 -17.11 2.52
CA ASN A 22 2.66 -17.43 3.88
C ASN A 22 2.95 -16.30 4.88
N VAL A 23 3.72 -15.29 4.49
CA VAL A 23 4.02 -14.15 5.36
C VAL A 23 2.87 -13.16 5.36
N GLU A 24 2.42 -12.78 6.55
CA GLU A 24 1.36 -11.79 6.72
C GLU A 24 1.70 -10.49 5.98
N GLY A 25 0.77 -10.04 5.13
CA GLY A 25 0.93 -8.80 4.35
C GLY A 25 1.80 -8.91 3.10
N TYR A 26 2.28 -10.11 2.74
CA TYR A 26 3.06 -10.32 1.51
C TYR A 26 2.36 -9.78 0.27
N LYS A 27 1.08 -10.16 0.07
CA LYS A 27 0.30 -9.74 -1.10
C LYS A 27 0.16 -8.21 -1.16
N ALA A 28 -0.12 -7.55 -0.03
CA ALA A 28 -0.25 -6.11 0.03
C ALA A 28 1.08 -5.40 -0.23
N ALA A 29 2.18 -5.89 0.33
CA ALA A 29 3.51 -5.35 0.08
C ALA A 29 3.92 -5.50 -1.39
N ARG A 30 3.64 -6.66 -1.99
CA ARG A 30 3.87 -6.91 -3.43
C ARG A 30 3.05 -5.97 -4.32
N ASN A 31 1.76 -5.78 -4.01
CA ASN A 31 0.90 -4.84 -4.72
C ASN A 31 1.43 -3.41 -4.61
N PHE A 32 1.87 -3.01 -3.43
CA PHE A 32 2.49 -1.72 -3.19
C PHE A 32 3.73 -1.51 -4.08
N LEU A 33 4.64 -2.48 -4.13
CA LEU A 33 5.83 -2.41 -4.99
C LEU A 33 5.47 -2.37 -6.48
N SER A 34 4.44 -3.10 -6.90
CA SER A 34 3.93 -3.08 -8.27
C SER A 34 3.38 -1.70 -8.66
N ILE A 35 2.61 -1.06 -7.79
CA ILE A 35 2.10 0.31 -8.00
C ILE A 35 3.25 1.32 -8.06
N ALA A 36 4.23 1.17 -7.20
CA ALA A 36 5.43 2.00 -7.16
C ALA A 36 6.40 1.71 -8.33
N GLN A 37 6.11 0.70 -9.17
CA GLN A 37 6.97 0.24 -10.27
C GLN A 37 8.40 -0.08 -9.80
N LEU A 38 8.51 -0.65 -8.60
CA LEU A 38 9.77 -1.07 -8.01
C LEU A 38 10.01 -2.54 -8.26
N ASP A 39 11.18 -2.84 -8.80
CA ASP A 39 11.73 -4.18 -8.80
C ASP A 39 12.75 -4.37 -7.64
N TYR A 40 13.17 -5.60 -7.43
CA TYR A 40 14.08 -5.92 -6.33
C TYR A 40 15.49 -5.36 -6.54
N SER A 41 15.91 -5.12 -7.78
CA SER A 41 17.22 -4.54 -8.10
C SER A 41 17.35 -3.10 -7.56
N PHE A 42 16.22 -2.42 -7.40
CA PHE A 42 16.15 -1.10 -6.81
C PHE A 42 16.74 -1.08 -5.39
N PHE A 43 16.48 -2.12 -4.58
CA PHE A 43 16.92 -2.20 -3.20
C PHE A 43 18.38 -2.66 -3.05
N GLN A 44 18.99 -3.19 -4.11
CA GLN A 44 20.37 -3.63 -4.14
C GLN A 44 21.36 -2.51 -4.50
N GLN A 45 20.87 -1.29 -4.73
CA GLN A 45 21.72 -0.17 -5.13
C GLN A 45 22.64 0.28 -3.98
N PRO A 46 23.96 0.45 -4.21
CA PRO A 46 24.93 0.69 -3.15
C PRO A 46 24.87 2.11 -2.57
N SER A 47 24.19 3.06 -3.20
CA SER A 47 24.18 4.46 -2.75
C SER A 47 22.96 4.77 -1.90
N SER A 48 23.17 4.85 -0.59
CA SER A 48 22.13 5.19 0.38
C SER A 48 21.43 6.53 0.12
N ARG A 49 22.12 7.53 -0.42
CA ARG A 49 21.56 8.86 -0.70
C ARG A 49 20.61 8.82 -1.90
N ILE A 50 21.02 8.21 -3.01
CA ILE A 50 20.17 8.09 -4.21
C ILE A 50 18.93 7.25 -3.91
N LEU A 51 19.10 6.16 -3.17
CA LEU A 51 18.01 5.29 -2.75
C LEU A 51 17.00 6.05 -1.89
N LYS A 52 17.45 6.80 -0.89
CA LYS A 52 16.58 7.63 -0.05
C LYS A 52 15.79 8.66 -0.86
N GLN A 53 16.45 9.38 -1.75
CA GLN A 53 15.79 10.37 -2.60
C GLN A 53 14.72 9.74 -3.51
N LYS A 54 15.00 8.56 -4.07
CA LYS A 54 14.01 7.83 -4.86
C LYS A 54 12.82 7.37 -4.02
N ILE A 55 13.04 6.86 -2.81
CA ILE A 55 11.98 6.48 -1.87
C ILE A 55 11.12 7.70 -1.51
N GLU A 56 11.72 8.85 -1.24
CA GLU A 56 10.98 10.10 -0.95
C GLU A 56 10.09 10.52 -2.14
N ASN A 57 10.61 10.49 -3.37
CA ASN A 57 9.85 10.81 -4.57
C ASN A 57 8.68 9.84 -4.78
N LEU A 58 8.92 8.55 -4.54
CA LEU A 58 7.87 7.53 -4.64
C LEU A 58 6.79 7.72 -3.56
N ASN A 59 7.18 7.99 -2.34
CA ASN A 59 6.25 8.28 -1.25
C ASN A 59 5.37 9.48 -1.57
N TYR A 60 5.95 10.53 -2.16
CA TYR A 60 5.18 11.68 -2.64
C TYR A 60 4.17 11.29 -3.72
N THR A 61 4.60 10.57 -4.75
CA THR A 61 3.74 10.15 -5.86
C THR A 61 2.62 9.21 -5.39
N LEU A 62 2.95 8.21 -4.57
CA LEU A 62 1.97 7.29 -4.00
C LEU A 62 0.93 8.00 -3.13
N THR A 63 1.39 8.94 -2.30
CA THR A 63 0.51 9.75 -1.46
C THR A 63 -0.42 10.59 -2.30
N THR A 64 0.09 11.32 -3.30
CA THR A 64 -0.72 12.17 -4.18
C THR A 64 -1.76 11.35 -4.92
N ASN A 65 -1.35 10.24 -5.55
CA ASN A 65 -2.27 9.37 -6.27
C ASN A 65 -3.35 8.75 -5.35
N PHE A 66 -3.01 8.42 -4.12
CA PHE A 66 -3.98 7.92 -3.16
C PHE A 66 -4.97 9.01 -2.72
N GLN A 67 -4.50 10.23 -2.49
CA GLN A 67 -5.32 11.36 -2.07
C GLN A 67 -6.31 11.83 -3.15
N ASP A 68 -6.07 11.53 -4.42
CA ASP A 68 -7.02 11.79 -5.50
C ASP A 68 -8.31 10.96 -5.34
N PHE A 69 -8.19 9.78 -4.73
CA PHE A 69 -9.33 8.88 -4.49
C PHE A 69 -9.87 9.01 -3.06
N TRP A 70 -9.00 8.98 -2.07
CA TRP A 70 -9.39 9.11 -0.66
C TRP A 70 -9.48 10.58 -0.26
N GLN A 71 -10.68 11.13 -0.32
CA GLN A 71 -10.93 12.55 0.03
C GLN A 71 -11.42 12.76 1.46
N GLN A 72 -11.47 11.70 2.26
CA GLN A 72 -11.87 11.80 3.66
C GLN A 72 -10.78 12.51 4.46
N SER A 73 -11.19 13.55 5.19
CA SER A 73 -10.31 14.25 6.13
C SER A 73 -10.38 13.57 7.49
N ILE A 74 -9.22 13.36 8.09
CA ILE A 74 -9.12 12.99 9.50
C ILE A 74 -8.91 14.30 10.28
N GLY A 75 -9.92 14.74 11.05
CA GLY A 75 -9.86 16.02 11.76
C GLY A 75 -10.07 17.24 10.85
N ARG A 76 -9.42 18.36 11.18
CA ARG A 76 -9.53 19.61 10.42
C ARG A 76 -8.60 19.63 9.21
N ASN A 77 -9.05 19.12 8.08
CA ASN A 77 -8.35 19.17 6.77
C ASN A 77 -7.11 18.30 6.62
N ASN A 78 -6.92 17.27 7.41
CA ASN A 78 -5.71 16.47 7.32
C ASN A 78 -5.84 15.32 6.34
N LYS A 79 -4.99 15.34 5.33
CA LYS A 79 -4.89 14.27 4.33
C LYS A 79 -3.95 13.18 4.81
N ILE A 80 -4.32 11.93 4.51
CA ILE A 80 -3.46 10.78 4.78
C ILE A 80 -2.28 10.77 3.82
N HIS A 81 -1.08 10.51 4.35
CA HIS A 81 0.13 10.26 3.60
C HIS A 81 0.57 8.82 3.81
N ILE A 82 0.77 8.10 2.71
CA ILE A 82 1.31 6.75 2.73
C ILE A 82 2.81 6.84 2.54
N GLN A 83 3.56 6.22 3.43
CA GLN A 83 5.02 6.20 3.37
C GLN A 83 5.55 4.80 3.58
N PHE A 84 6.64 4.50 2.91
CA PHE A 84 7.47 3.32 3.21
C PHE A 84 8.92 3.73 3.36
N GLU A 85 9.66 2.94 4.12
CA GLU A 85 11.08 3.11 4.36
C GLU A 85 11.78 1.77 4.21
N LEU A 86 13.00 1.80 3.73
CA LEU A 86 13.90 0.67 3.78
C LEU A 86 14.83 0.86 4.98
N ASP A 87 14.83 -0.10 5.88
CA ASP A 87 15.67 -0.09 7.06
C ASP A 87 16.29 -1.47 7.27
N HIS A 88 17.16 -1.61 8.27
CA HIS A 88 17.88 -2.82 8.57
C HIS A 88 17.73 -3.17 10.05
N TYR A 89 17.56 -4.45 10.32
CA TYR A 89 17.50 -4.93 11.71
C TYR A 89 18.82 -4.62 12.45
N ASN A 90 18.69 -4.07 13.64
CA ASN A 90 19.85 -3.82 14.50
C ASN A 90 20.34 -5.13 15.15
N ALA A 91 21.48 -5.06 15.84
CA ALA A 91 22.14 -6.22 16.45
C ALA A 91 21.28 -7.00 17.48
N SER A 92 20.23 -6.38 18.04
CA SER A 92 19.34 -7.05 19.02
C SER A 92 18.42 -8.11 18.39
N PHE A 93 18.30 -8.13 17.06
CA PHE A 93 17.44 -9.07 16.34
C PHE A 93 18.12 -10.41 15.96
N GLY A 94 19.28 -10.73 16.54
CA GLY A 94 19.93 -12.02 16.34
C GLY A 94 20.19 -12.35 14.86
N ASP A 95 19.64 -13.47 14.37
CA ASP A 95 19.84 -13.95 12.99
C ASP A 95 19.31 -13.01 11.91
N LYS A 96 18.50 -12.03 12.27
CA LYS A 96 18.01 -10.99 11.35
C LYS A 96 18.89 -9.74 11.34
N ALA A 97 19.88 -9.63 12.23
CA ALA A 97 20.75 -8.47 12.33
C ALA A 97 21.37 -8.10 10.97
N GLY A 98 21.24 -6.85 10.56
CA GLY A 98 21.74 -6.35 9.28
C GLY A 98 20.86 -6.69 8.05
N LYS A 99 19.83 -7.54 8.18
CA LYS A 99 18.93 -7.83 7.06
C LYS A 99 18.00 -6.66 6.80
N PRO A 100 17.72 -6.36 5.50
CA PRO A 100 16.81 -5.28 5.14
C PRO A 100 15.35 -5.68 5.31
N TYR A 101 14.53 -4.70 5.69
CA TYR A 101 13.07 -4.82 5.72
C TYR A 101 12.42 -3.54 5.20
N LEU A 102 11.20 -3.67 4.70
CA LEU A 102 10.33 -2.53 4.39
C LEU A 102 9.44 -2.25 5.60
N GLU A 103 9.33 -0.99 5.95
CA GLU A 103 8.45 -0.50 7.00
C GLU A 103 7.43 0.47 6.40
N PHE A 104 6.16 0.29 6.75
CA PHE A 104 5.06 1.07 6.20
C PHE A 104 4.43 1.96 7.25
N TRP A 105 4.10 3.17 6.84
CA TRP A 105 3.52 4.19 7.70
C TRP A 105 2.34 4.87 7.02
N ILE A 106 1.36 5.22 7.84
CA ILE A 106 0.27 6.10 7.46
C ILE A 106 0.35 7.32 8.36
N LYS A 107 0.76 8.44 7.77
CA LYS A 107 0.92 9.70 8.48
C LYS A 107 -0.30 10.58 8.26
N ASP A 108 -0.79 11.20 9.32
CA ASP A 108 -1.70 12.33 9.27
C ASP A 108 -1.17 13.42 10.20
N ASP A 109 -1.52 14.64 9.94
CA ASP A 109 -1.30 15.88 10.75
C ASP A 109 -0.24 15.86 11.86
N GLY A 110 0.86 15.18 11.63
CA GLY A 110 1.97 15.08 12.56
C GLY A 110 2.08 13.74 13.29
N GLU A 111 1.06 12.91 13.28
CA GLU A 111 1.14 11.55 13.81
C GLU A 111 1.56 10.56 12.74
N ARG A 112 2.52 9.72 13.10
CA ARG A 112 3.03 8.63 12.28
C ARG A 112 2.58 7.33 12.91
N LEU A 113 1.61 6.68 12.28
CA LEU A 113 1.02 5.43 12.77
C LEU A 113 1.31 4.28 11.81
N TYR A 114 1.43 3.10 12.36
CA TYR A 114 1.46 1.89 11.56
C TYR A 114 0.11 1.62 10.88
N PRO A 115 0.09 0.93 9.72
CA PRO A 115 -1.15 0.56 9.05
C PRO A 115 -2.15 -0.13 9.99
N LYS A 116 -1.69 -1.05 10.83
CA LYS A 116 -2.54 -1.78 11.78
C LYS A 116 -3.17 -0.91 12.89
N GLN A 117 -2.64 0.28 13.12
CA GLN A 117 -3.15 1.23 14.11
C GLN A 117 -4.25 2.15 13.56
N ARG A 118 -4.50 2.10 12.26
CA ARG A 118 -5.55 2.90 11.62
C ARG A 118 -6.93 2.28 11.74
N SER A 119 -7.97 3.11 11.56
CA SER A 119 -9.36 2.66 11.57
C SER A 119 -9.60 1.56 10.53
N ARG A 120 -10.61 0.70 10.78
CA ARG A 120 -10.98 -0.38 9.87
C ARG A 120 -11.29 0.14 8.47
N GLY A 121 -11.98 1.28 8.35
CA GLY A 121 -12.33 1.86 7.05
C GLY A 121 -11.10 2.29 6.25
N VAL A 122 -10.13 2.98 6.88
CA VAL A 122 -8.88 3.38 6.21
C VAL A 122 -8.09 2.15 5.76
N ARG A 123 -7.97 1.14 6.61
CA ARG A 123 -7.24 -0.10 6.27
C ARG A 123 -7.89 -0.84 5.11
N TRP A 124 -9.22 -0.96 5.14
CA TRP A 124 -10.00 -1.60 4.09
C TRP A 124 -9.81 -0.86 2.76
N PHE A 125 -10.03 0.47 2.75
CA PHE A 125 -9.91 1.26 1.53
C PHE A 125 -8.50 1.23 0.95
N LEU A 126 -7.47 1.31 1.78
CA LEU A 126 -6.08 1.24 1.34
C LEU A 126 -5.76 -0.11 0.67
N SER A 127 -6.18 -1.22 1.29
CA SER A 127 -5.99 -2.56 0.72
C SER A 127 -6.75 -2.75 -0.60
N PHE A 128 -7.99 -2.28 -0.63
CA PHE A 128 -8.82 -2.26 -1.82
C PHE A 128 -8.19 -1.46 -2.96
N TYR A 129 -7.78 -0.22 -2.69
CA TYR A 129 -7.11 0.64 -3.65
C TYR A 129 -5.84 0.00 -4.21
N MET A 130 -5.00 -0.55 -3.34
CA MET A 130 -3.75 -1.20 -3.76
C MET A 130 -4.00 -2.44 -4.63
N GLU A 131 -4.97 -3.28 -4.28
CA GLU A 131 -5.32 -4.47 -5.06
C GLU A 131 -5.80 -4.09 -6.46
N LEU A 132 -6.69 -3.08 -6.56
CA LEU A 132 -7.22 -2.65 -7.85
C LEU A 132 -6.16 -1.98 -8.72
N LYS A 133 -5.35 -1.09 -8.17
CA LYS A 133 -4.29 -0.41 -8.93
C LYS A 133 -3.22 -1.38 -9.39
N ALA A 134 -2.80 -2.33 -8.56
CA ALA A 134 -1.86 -3.36 -8.95
C ALA A 134 -2.44 -4.25 -10.07
N SER A 135 -3.71 -4.64 -9.95
CA SER A 135 -4.42 -5.43 -10.97
C SER A 135 -4.58 -4.69 -12.30
N ALA A 136 -4.87 -3.39 -12.27
CA ALA A 136 -5.00 -2.56 -13.47
C ALA A 136 -3.67 -2.38 -14.24
N ASN A 137 -2.54 -2.61 -13.60
CA ASN A 137 -1.22 -2.58 -14.24
C ASN A 137 -0.89 -3.87 -15.01
N ILE A 138 -1.68 -4.92 -14.82
CA ILE A 138 -1.49 -6.19 -15.53
C ILE A 138 -2.17 -6.07 -16.90
N ASN A 139 -1.42 -6.21 -18.00
CA ASN A 139 -1.92 -6.17 -19.38
C ASN A 139 -2.78 -7.41 -19.73
N LYS A 140 -3.79 -7.72 -18.91
CA LYS A 140 -4.75 -8.80 -19.14
C LYS A 140 -6.15 -8.27 -18.95
N ARG A 141 -7.08 -8.73 -19.77
CA ARG A 141 -8.51 -8.48 -19.53
C ARG A 141 -8.91 -9.19 -18.24
N MET A 142 -9.44 -8.43 -17.30
CA MET A 142 -9.87 -8.93 -16.00
C MET A 142 -11.33 -8.57 -15.76
N VAL A 143 -12.02 -9.44 -15.04
CA VAL A 143 -13.35 -9.19 -14.50
C VAL A 143 -13.23 -9.21 -12.99
N LEU A 144 -13.61 -8.12 -12.35
CA LEU A 144 -13.63 -7.96 -10.91
C LEU A 144 -15.05 -8.16 -10.41
N LEU A 145 -15.23 -9.17 -9.56
CA LEU A 145 -16.50 -9.40 -8.87
C LEU A 145 -16.35 -8.96 -7.42
N ILE A 146 -17.17 -8.03 -6.98
CA ILE A 146 -17.13 -7.52 -5.60
C ILE A 146 -18.51 -7.63 -5.00
N ASP A 147 -18.60 -8.31 -3.89
CA ASP A 147 -19.80 -8.37 -3.08
C ASP A 147 -19.74 -7.30 -1.98
N GLU A 148 -20.75 -6.44 -1.94
CA GLU A 148 -20.90 -5.35 -0.96
C GLU A 148 -19.64 -4.46 -0.77
N PRO A 149 -19.16 -3.78 -1.83
CA PRO A 149 -17.95 -2.95 -1.72
C PRO A 149 -18.16 -1.82 -0.70
N GLY A 150 -17.30 -1.78 0.30
CA GLY A 150 -17.30 -0.69 1.26
C GLY A 150 -18.37 -0.73 2.34
N VAL A 151 -18.97 -1.90 2.63
CA VAL A 151 -19.97 -2.06 3.70
C VAL A 151 -19.49 -1.55 5.06
N SER A 152 -18.18 -1.60 5.32
CA SER A 152 -17.58 -1.08 6.56
C SER A 152 -17.22 0.41 6.50
N LEU A 153 -17.53 1.08 5.40
CA LEU A 153 -17.29 2.50 5.19
C LEU A 153 -18.55 3.33 5.46
N HIS A 154 -18.36 4.55 5.95
CA HIS A 154 -19.46 5.52 5.98
C HIS A 154 -19.76 6.05 4.57
N ALA A 155 -20.96 6.61 4.35
CA ALA A 155 -21.48 6.99 3.04
C ALA A 155 -20.49 7.81 2.17
N ARG A 156 -19.83 8.82 2.74
CA ARG A 156 -18.85 9.63 2.00
C ARG A 156 -17.65 8.81 1.52
N ALA A 157 -17.18 7.85 2.32
CA ALA A 157 -16.05 7.00 1.93
C ALA A 157 -16.47 5.95 0.88
N GLN A 158 -17.76 5.59 0.81
CA GLN A 158 -18.30 4.76 -0.28
C GLN A 158 -18.26 5.49 -1.62
N GLU A 159 -18.47 6.82 -1.64
CA GLU A 159 -18.29 7.63 -2.86
C GLU A 159 -16.83 7.56 -3.38
N ASP A 160 -15.86 7.50 -2.49
CA ASP A 160 -14.45 7.36 -2.87
C ASP A 160 -14.15 6.00 -3.53
N VAL A 161 -14.86 4.92 -3.14
CA VAL A 161 -14.81 3.61 -3.81
C VAL A 161 -15.27 3.71 -5.26
N LEU A 162 -16.36 4.43 -5.53
CA LEU A 162 -16.88 4.63 -6.89
C LEU A 162 -15.86 5.37 -7.78
N LYS A 163 -15.12 6.33 -7.25
CA LYS A 163 -14.05 7.01 -8.01
C LYS A 163 -12.95 6.05 -8.44
N VAL A 164 -12.59 5.09 -7.58
CA VAL A 164 -11.61 4.06 -7.96
C VAL A 164 -12.15 3.19 -9.09
N PHE A 165 -13.42 2.80 -9.06
CA PHE A 165 -14.05 2.04 -10.16
C PHE A 165 -14.05 2.83 -11.46
N GLU A 166 -14.39 4.11 -11.43
CA GLU A 166 -14.36 4.98 -12.61
C GLU A 166 -12.96 5.08 -13.23
N ASP A 167 -11.91 5.12 -12.43
CA ASP A 167 -10.53 5.20 -12.91
C ASP A 167 -10.04 3.91 -13.58
N ILE A 168 -10.58 2.76 -13.21
CA ILE A 168 -10.14 1.46 -13.73
C ILE A 168 -11.08 0.85 -14.78
N LYS A 169 -12.27 1.42 -15.00
CA LYS A 169 -13.33 0.83 -15.84
C LYS A 169 -12.91 0.51 -17.28
N ASP A 170 -11.95 1.27 -17.83
CA ASP A 170 -11.43 1.03 -19.17
C ASP A 170 -10.45 -0.15 -19.25
N LYS A 171 -9.97 -0.61 -18.11
CA LYS A 171 -8.98 -1.69 -17.98
C LYS A 171 -9.57 -2.96 -17.38
N ILE A 172 -10.54 -2.82 -16.50
CA ILE A 172 -11.13 -3.91 -15.72
C ILE A 172 -12.65 -3.79 -15.77
N GLN A 173 -13.34 -4.87 -16.14
CA GLN A 173 -14.79 -4.94 -15.99
C GLN A 173 -15.13 -5.16 -14.51
N VAL A 174 -15.88 -4.25 -13.90
CA VAL A 174 -16.32 -4.34 -12.51
C VAL A 174 -17.79 -4.75 -12.46
N ILE A 175 -18.11 -5.76 -11.64
CA ILE A 175 -19.48 -6.21 -11.35
C ILE A 175 -19.63 -6.17 -9.81
N TYR A 176 -20.62 -5.39 -9.32
CA TYR A 176 -20.90 -5.19 -7.89
C TYR A 176 -22.39 -5.09 -7.63
#